data_4326008892ed8e349e31670859421e9f
#
_entry.id   4326008892ed8e349e31670859421e9f
#
_cell.length_a   1.000
_cell.length_b   1.000
_cell.length_c   1.000
_cell.angle_alpha   90.00
_cell.angle_beta   90.00
_cell.angle_gamma   90.00
#
_symmetry.space_group_name_H-M   'P 1'
#
loop_
_entity.id
_entity.type
_entity.pdbx_description
1 polymer ?
#
loop_
_entity_poly.entity_id
_entity_poly.type
_entity_poly.pdbx_seq_one_letter_code
_entity_poly.pdbx_strand_id
1 'polypeptide(L)'
;MVPSLSFRPNAMGSYLMMNGLSNKHVLILVNGRKVTGDITGNIDLNQIDMTRIKRIEVLNGAASSLYGSDAIGGVINIITNEPKDVVAFSSNSSYTRKNQFSQGLNLDIAQGKIGSYTSYKYDHSDGWQNSHLTEDGEDIIETIAPLSLGYSSNNFSQKFTYDATEQLSFYANGGYYNRGLERPVEREDITGGSKYNTTYEGYNWGAGAKYKLSKRNVIQFDYSGNNYASRYKYLIENSGYLPGPVSYTHLRAHETTLHL
;
A
#
# COMPACT_ATOMS: atom_id res chain seq x y z
N MET A 1 19.71 -9.46 -1.08
CA MET A 1 18.67 -9.85 -0.10
C MET A 1 19.01 -9.18 1.21
N VAL A 2 18.06 -8.51 1.89
CA VAL A 2 18.29 -7.93 3.22
C VAL A 2 18.02 -9.03 4.24
N PRO A 3 19.03 -9.53 4.98
CA PRO A 3 18.90 -10.75 5.79
C PRO A 3 17.83 -10.69 6.88
N SER A 4 17.51 -9.49 7.34
CA SER A 4 16.53 -9.24 8.41
C SER A 4 15.09 -9.07 7.90
N LEU A 5 14.89 -9.02 6.58
CA LEU A 5 13.61 -8.73 5.94
C LEU A 5 12.99 -10.00 5.39
N SER A 6 11.77 -10.30 5.78
CA SER A 6 11.00 -11.42 5.25
C SER A 6 9.57 -11.00 4.94
N PHE A 7 8.96 -11.70 3.99
CA PHE A 7 7.55 -11.55 3.67
C PHE A 7 6.81 -12.82 4.08
N ARG A 8 5.75 -12.66 4.85
CA ARG A 8 4.81 -13.75 5.13
C ARG A 8 3.61 -13.59 4.20
N PRO A 9 3.41 -14.53 3.27
CA PRO A 9 2.17 -14.55 2.50
C PRO A 9 0.99 -14.83 3.43
N ASN A 10 -0.09 -14.14 3.21
CA ASN A 10 -1.36 -14.31 3.91
C ASN A 10 -2.48 -14.20 2.87
N ALA A 11 -3.63 -14.79 3.16
CA ALA A 11 -4.80 -14.74 2.28
C ALA A 11 -5.22 -13.29 1.91
N MET A 12 -5.00 -12.34 2.80
CA MET A 12 -5.31 -10.91 2.57
C MET A 12 -4.18 -10.11 1.91
N GLY A 13 -2.99 -10.69 1.73
CA GLY A 13 -1.83 -10.04 1.15
C GLY A 13 -0.52 -10.54 1.76
N SER A 14 0.56 -9.82 1.56
CA SER A 14 1.86 -10.14 2.13
C SER A 14 2.16 -9.22 3.30
N TYR A 15 2.46 -9.79 4.45
CA TYR A 15 2.96 -9.04 5.60
C TYR A 15 4.48 -8.98 5.59
N LEU A 16 4.98 -7.78 5.75
CA LEU A 16 6.39 -7.55 5.95
C LEU A 16 6.78 -7.87 7.40
N MET A 17 7.88 -8.57 7.58
CA MET A 17 8.51 -8.80 8.87
C MET A 17 9.95 -8.36 8.82
N MET A 18 10.42 -7.72 9.89
CA MET A 18 11.80 -7.29 10.04
C MET A 18 12.32 -7.70 11.42
N ASN A 19 13.45 -8.39 11.45
CA ASN A 19 14.02 -8.93 12.69
C ASN A 19 13.03 -9.80 13.50
N GLY A 20 12.12 -10.52 12.83
CA GLY A 20 11.07 -11.31 13.48
C GLY A 20 9.86 -10.50 13.96
N LEU A 21 9.89 -9.18 13.87
CA LEU A 21 8.79 -8.30 14.23
C LEU A 21 7.88 -8.04 13.02
N SER A 22 6.57 -7.98 13.28
CA SER A 22 5.57 -7.71 12.24
C SER A 22 5.62 -6.25 11.76
N ASN A 23 5.00 -5.97 10.63
CA ASN A 23 4.98 -4.65 10.00
C ASN A 23 4.42 -3.52 10.88
N LYS A 24 3.63 -3.81 11.90
CA LYS A 24 3.19 -2.80 12.88
C LYS A 24 4.33 -2.20 13.74
N HIS A 25 5.49 -2.86 13.77
CA HIS A 25 6.69 -2.44 14.46
C HIS A 25 7.80 -1.97 13.50
N VAL A 26 7.51 -1.96 12.21
CA VAL A 26 8.41 -1.51 11.15
C VAL A 26 7.82 -0.25 10.53
N LEU A 27 8.55 0.85 10.65
CA LEU A 27 8.11 2.11 10.07
C LEU A 27 8.33 2.10 8.55
N ILE A 28 7.26 2.21 7.80
CA ILE A 28 7.33 2.29 6.34
C ILE A 28 7.07 3.74 5.93
N LEU A 29 8.01 4.29 5.18
CA LEU A 29 7.97 5.64 4.67
C LEU A 29 7.97 5.63 3.14
N VAL A 30 7.28 6.60 2.54
CA VAL A 30 7.40 6.94 1.12
C VAL A 30 7.90 8.38 1.04
N ASN A 31 9.09 8.58 0.51
CA ASN A 31 9.77 9.87 0.48
C ASN A 31 9.85 10.56 1.86
N GLY A 32 10.17 9.79 2.90
CA GLY A 32 10.25 10.27 4.28
C GLY A 32 8.92 10.40 5.01
N ARG A 33 7.78 10.10 4.37
CA ARG A 33 6.44 10.22 4.98
C ARG A 33 5.88 8.87 5.36
N LYS A 34 5.34 8.78 6.57
CA LYS A 34 4.75 7.55 7.10
C LYS A 34 3.57 7.09 6.26
N VAL A 35 3.59 5.81 5.89
CA VAL A 35 2.45 5.11 5.31
C VAL A 35 1.52 4.66 6.43
N THR A 36 0.23 4.93 6.28
CA THR A 36 -0.78 4.53 7.27
C THR A 36 -1.29 3.14 6.98
N GLY A 37 -1.43 2.35 8.04
CA GLY A 37 -2.04 1.03 8.01
C GLY A 37 -3.47 1.02 8.56
N ASP A 38 -4.02 -0.17 8.72
CA ASP A 38 -5.30 -0.41 9.36
C ASP A 38 -5.27 -0.13 10.88
N ILE A 39 -6.40 -0.36 11.55
CA ILE A 39 -6.53 -0.12 13.00
C ILE A 39 -5.61 -0.99 13.84
N THR A 40 -5.18 -2.13 13.31
CA THR A 40 -4.26 -3.05 13.98
C THR A 40 -2.79 -2.70 13.72
N GLY A 41 -2.55 -1.66 12.91
CA GLY A 41 -1.22 -1.19 12.54
C GLY A 41 -0.61 -1.98 11.37
N ASN A 42 -1.36 -2.86 10.71
CA ASN A 42 -0.88 -3.55 9.54
C ASN A 42 -0.95 -2.63 8.31
N ILE A 43 0.16 -2.54 7.59
CA ILE A 43 0.27 -1.73 6.38
C ILE A 43 0.04 -2.63 5.17
N ASP A 44 -0.98 -2.31 4.37
CA ASP A 44 -1.18 -2.95 3.07
C ASP A 44 -0.15 -2.37 2.08
N LEU A 45 0.84 -3.18 1.72
CA LEU A 45 1.91 -2.77 0.82
C LEU A 45 1.42 -2.51 -0.62
N ASN A 46 0.23 -3.03 -0.98
CA ASN A 46 -0.34 -2.79 -2.31
C ASN A 46 -0.79 -1.34 -2.52
N GLN A 47 -0.94 -0.56 -1.44
CA GLN A 47 -1.18 0.88 -1.55
C GLN A 47 0.03 1.67 -2.07
N ILE A 48 1.22 1.04 -2.10
CA ILE A 48 2.45 1.66 -2.57
C ILE A 48 2.65 1.33 -4.04
N ASP A 49 2.77 2.37 -4.86
CA ASP A 49 3.06 2.20 -6.28
C ASP A 49 4.52 1.78 -6.49
N MET A 50 4.71 0.48 -6.72
CA MET A 50 6.04 -0.12 -6.92
C MET A 50 6.66 0.24 -8.27
N THR A 51 5.90 0.76 -9.23
CA THR A 51 6.42 1.13 -10.56
C THR A 51 7.29 2.39 -10.51
N ARG A 52 7.19 3.17 -9.42
CA ARG A 52 7.88 4.43 -9.23
C ARG A 52 9.12 4.38 -8.35
N ILE A 53 9.49 3.21 -7.88
CA ILE A 53 10.59 3.09 -6.92
C ILE A 53 11.93 3.43 -7.60
N LYS A 54 12.63 4.43 -7.06
CA LYS A 54 14.01 4.74 -7.40
C LYS A 54 14.98 3.89 -6.61
N ARG A 55 14.74 3.77 -5.29
CA ARG A 55 15.51 2.96 -4.36
C ARG A 55 14.73 2.72 -3.08
N ILE A 56 15.12 1.70 -2.36
CA ILE A 56 14.62 1.39 -1.01
C ILE A 56 15.79 1.53 -0.05
N GLU A 57 15.60 2.35 0.99
CA GLU A 57 16.55 2.56 2.07
C GLU A 57 16.06 1.77 3.28
N VAL A 58 16.89 0.92 3.83
CA VAL A 58 16.55 0.08 4.98
C VAL A 58 17.48 0.42 6.13
N LEU A 59 16.91 0.93 7.21
CA LEU A 59 17.58 1.10 8.49
C LEU A 59 17.22 -0.08 9.38
N ASN A 60 18.20 -0.97 9.58
CA ASN A 60 18.02 -2.18 10.35
C ASN A 60 18.30 -1.91 11.83
N GLY A 61 17.42 -2.41 12.71
CA GLY A 61 17.53 -2.22 14.16
C GLY A 61 16.64 -1.11 14.69
N ALA A 62 16.72 -0.92 16.03
CA ALA A 62 15.87 0.04 16.71
C ALA A 62 16.21 1.49 16.32
N ALA A 63 15.30 2.10 15.58
CA ALA A 63 15.40 3.50 15.18
C ALA A 63 14.39 4.40 15.94
N SER A 64 13.86 3.90 17.06
CA SER A 64 12.84 4.57 17.87
C SER A 64 13.29 5.90 18.45
N SER A 65 14.59 6.09 18.62
CA SER A 65 15.16 7.38 19.07
C SER A 65 15.00 8.52 18.05
N LEU A 66 14.91 8.17 16.74
CA LEU A 66 14.77 9.13 15.65
C LEU A 66 13.34 9.20 15.11
N TYR A 67 12.63 8.06 15.12
CA TYR A 67 11.35 7.91 14.42
C TYR A 67 10.19 7.49 15.34
N GLY A 68 10.42 7.39 16.65
CA GLY A 68 9.38 7.02 17.62
C GLY A 68 9.14 5.52 17.74
N SER A 69 8.09 5.16 18.49
CA SER A 69 7.75 3.77 18.86
C SER A 69 7.44 2.83 17.69
N ASP A 70 7.06 3.37 16.54
CA ASP A 70 6.71 2.57 15.37
C ASP A 70 7.94 1.96 14.66
N ALA A 71 9.14 2.43 14.99
CA ALA A 71 10.41 2.02 14.37
C ALA A 71 11.26 1.08 15.26
N ILE A 72 10.62 0.26 16.09
CA ILE A 72 11.33 -0.69 16.97
C ILE A 72 12.04 -1.78 16.15
N GLY A 73 11.39 -2.28 15.11
CA GLY A 73 11.93 -3.32 14.22
C GLY A 73 12.86 -2.76 13.16
N GLY A 74 12.76 -1.47 12.86
CA GLY A 74 13.53 -0.77 11.83
C GLY A 74 12.68 0.17 10.98
N VAL A 75 13.32 0.77 9.98
CA VAL A 75 12.69 1.72 9.06
C VAL A 75 12.93 1.29 7.62
N ILE A 76 11.90 1.35 6.80
CA ILE A 76 11.97 1.17 5.35
C ILE A 76 11.50 2.45 4.69
N ASN A 77 12.39 3.15 4.01
CA ASN A 77 12.06 4.36 3.28
C ASN A 77 12.12 4.12 1.77
N ILE A 78 10.97 4.22 1.12
CA ILE A 78 10.81 4.01 -0.31
C ILE A 78 10.94 5.37 -0.99
N ILE A 79 12.00 5.56 -1.76
CA ILE A 79 12.23 6.77 -2.52
C ILE A 79 11.70 6.58 -3.93
N THR A 80 10.81 7.48 -4.34
CA THR A 80 10.22 7.44 -5.68
C THR A 80 11.03 8.25 -6.69
N ASN A 81 10.83 7.95 -7.98
CA ASN A 81 11.40 8.74 -9.06
C ASN A 81 10.82 10.17 -9.06
N GLU A 82 11.63 11.09 -9.56
CA GLU A 82 11.23 12.47 -9.86
C GLU A 82 11.13 12.65 -11.38
N PRO A 83 10.22 13.52 -11.87
CA PRO A 83 10.11 13.84 -13.29
C PRO A 83 11.47 14.36 -13.82
N LYS A 84 11.95 13.79 -14.93
CA LYS A 84 13.22 14.18 -15.53
C LYS A 84 13.14 14.45 -17.02
N ASP A 85 12.24 13.76 -17.69
CA ASP A 85 12.13 13.80 -19.13
C ASP A 85 11.08 14.83 -19.56
N VAL A 86 11.30 15.41 -20.73
CA VAL A 86 10.39 16.43 -21.30
C VAL A 86 8.99 15.83 -21.43
N VAL A 87 8.89 14.62 -21.99
CA VAL A 87 7.69 13.78 -21.97
C VAL A 87 8.15 12.34 -22.02
N ALA A 88 7.74 11.53 -21.05
CA ALA A 88 7.94 10.08 -21.08
C ALA A 88 6.65 9.37 -20.70
N PHE A 89 6.27 8.40 -21.50
CA PHE A 89 5.13 7.51 -21.21
C PHE A 89 5.65 6.08 -21.09
N SER A 90 5.20 5.37 -20.07
CA SER A 90 5.46 3.94 -19.93
C SER A 90 4.18 3.18 -19.59
N SER A 91 4.06 2.01 -20.18
CA SER A 91 2.97 1.07 -19.92
C SER A 91 3.56 -0.30 -19.65
N ASN A 92 3.17 -0.90 -18.53
CA ASN A 92 3.59 -2.23 -18.14
C ASN A 92 2.37 -3.10 -17.92
N SER A 93 2.26 -4.19 -18.68
CA SER A 93 1.18 -5.15 -18.55
C SER A 93 1.75 -6.52 -18.20
N SER A 94 1.14 -7.21 -17.27
CA SER A 94 1.47 -8.59 -16.96
C SER A 94 0.21 -9.42 -16.79
N TYR A 95 0.28 -10.66 -17.23
CA TYR A 95 -0.77 -11.66 -17.06
C TYR A 95 -0.15 -12.98 -16.65
N THR A 96 -0.67 -13.56 -15.58
CA THR A 96 -0.20 -14.83 -15.06
C THR A 96 -1.37 -15.79 -14.80
N ARG A 97 -1.06 -17.02 -14.36
CA ARG A 97 -2.08 -18.01 -14.00
C ARG A 97 -3.07 -17.45 -12.98
N LYS A 98 -4.29 -18.03 -12.93
CA LYS A 98 -5.36 -17.64 -11.99
C LYS A 98 -5.92 -16.25 -12.28
N ASN A 99 -5.99 -15.90 -13.56
CA ASN A 99 -6.49 -14.62 -14.05
C ASN A 99 -5.84 -13.41 -13.33
N GLN A 100 -4.55 -13.57 -13.03
CA GLN A 100 -3.79 -12.49 -12.42
C GLN A 100 -3.37 -11.51 -13.50
N PHE A 101 -3.94 -10.32 -13.47
CA PHE A 101 -3.68 -9.23 -14.41
C PHE A 101 -3.18 -8.00 -13.68
N SER A 102 -2.14 -7.37 -14.21
CA SER A 102 -1.64 -6.10 -13.73
C SER A 102 -1.38 -5.16 -14.90
N GLN A 103 -1.85 -3.93 -14.79
CA GLN A 103 -1.63 -2.86 -15.75
C GLN A 103 -1.12 -1.62 -15.03
N GLY A 104 0.09 -1.18 -15.38
CA GLY A 104 0.67 0.08 -14.91
C GLY A 104 0.81 1.06 -16.07
N LEU A 105 0.42 2.31 -15.84
CA LEU A 105 0.57 3.44 -16.76
C LEU A 105 1.27 4.58 -16.04
N ASN A 106 2.32 5.12 -16.64
CA ASN A 106 3.04 6.27 -16.09
C ASN A 106 3.23 7.33 -17.15
N LEU A 107 3.00 8.58 -16.78
CA LEU A 107 3.26 9.76 -17.61
C LEU A 107 4.13 10.73 -16.83
N ASP A 108 5.27 11.03 -17.41
CA ASP A 108 6.28 11.94 -16.89
C ASP A 108 6.37 13.16 -17.80
N ILE A 109 6.29 14.34 -17.26
CA ILE A 109 6.42 15.60 -18.01
C ILE A 109 7.31 16.53 -17.19
N ALA A 110 8.44 16.97 -17.77
CA ALA A 110 9.27 17.99 -17.16
C ALA A 110 9.64 19.03 -18.22
N GLN A 111 9.13 20.23 -18.08
CA GLN A 111 9.39 21.34 -19.00
C GLN A 111 9.73 22.63 -18.25
N GLY A 112 10.92 23.12 -18.47
CA GLY A 112 11.41 24.33 -17.84
C GLY A 112 11.47 24.19 -16.31
N LYS A 113 10.61 24.94 -15.63
CA LYS A 113 10.51 24.95 -14.16
C LYS A 113 9.45 24.01 -13.59
N ILE A 114 8.67 23.35 -14.43
CA ILE A 114 7.51 22.56 -14.02
C ILE A 114 7.77 21.09 -14.33
N GLY A 115 7.48 20.25 -13.35
CA GLY A 115 7.43 18.80 -13.50
C GLY A 115 6.08 18.25 -13.06
N SER A 116 5.58 17.28 -13.82
CA SER A 116 4.37 16.53 -13.51
C SER A 116 4.64 15.04 -13.65
N TYR A 117 4.20 14.27 -12.71
CA TYR A 117 4.25 12.82 -12.78
C TYR A 117 2.89 12.26 -12.42
N THR A 118 2.32 11.49 -13.31
CA THR A 118 1.06 10.78 -13.15
C THR A 118 1.30 9.28 -13.23
N SER A 119 0.72 8.52 -12.32
CA SER A 119 0.78 7.06 -12.31
C SER A 119 -0.61 6.49 -12.03
N TYR A 120 -0.96 5.44 -12.77
CA TYR A 120 -2.15 4.64 -12.52
C TYR A 120 -1.77 3.16 -12.59
N LYS A 121 -2.22 2.37 -11.62
CA LYS A 121 -2.03 0.94 -11.60
C LYS A 121 -3.35 0.24 -11.27
N TYR A 122 -3.67 -0.77 -12.07
CA TYR A 122 -4.77 -1.69 -11.85
C TYR A 122 -4.21 -3.09 -11.66
N ASP A 123 -4.64 -3.78 -10.61
CA ASP A 123 -4.32 -5.19 -10.36
C ASP A 123 -5.61 -5.97 -10.14
N HIS A 124 -5.66 -7.18 -10.69
CA HIS A 124 -6.76 -8.11 -10.51
C HIS A 124 -6.23 -9.54 -10.35
N SER A 125 -6.94 -10.35 -9.57
CA SER A 125 -6.70 -11.79 -9.44
C SER A 125 -7.99 -12.48 -8.98
N ASP A 126 -8.30 -13.64 -9.55
CA ASP A 126 -9.40 -14.48 -9.05
C ASP A 126 -9.06 -15.19 -7.74
N GLY A 127 -7.80 -15.05 -7.30
CA GLY A 127 -7.31 -15.81 -6.16
C GLY A 127 -7.00 -17.27 -6.51
N TRP A 128 -6.60 -18.03 -5.52
CA TRP A 128 -6.32 -19.45 -5.70
C TRP A 128 -6.33 -20.22 -4.38
N GLN A 129 -6.64 -21.49 -4.49
CA GLN A 129 -6.71 -22.44 -3.39
C GLN A 129 -5.79 -23.62 -3.68
N ASN A 130 -5.11 -24.13 -2.67
CA ASN A 130 -4.35 -25.38 -2.81
C ASN A 130 -5.27 -26.59 -2.64
N SER A 131 -5.25 -27.43 -3.65
CA SER A 131 -5.71 -28.83 -3.75
C SER A 131 -6.90 -29.28 -2.90
N HIS A 132 -7.81 -29.96 -3.57
CA HIS A 132 -8.72 -30.90 -2.95
C HIS A 132 -7.90 -32.08 -2.37
N LEU A 133 -8.10 -32.41 -1.11
CA LEU A 133 -7.67 -33.69 -0.56
C LEU A 133 -8.77 -34.72 -0.87
N THR A 134 -8.43 -35.76 -1.60
CA THR A 134 -9.31 -36.92 -1.79
C THR A 134 -8.82 -38.03 -0.87
N GLU A 135 -9.65 -38.51 -0.01
CA GLU A 135 -9.44 -39.74 0.75
C GLU A 135 -10.49 -40.75 0.26
N ASP A 136 -10.03 -41.93 -0.22
CA ASP A 136 -10.85 -43.06 -0.68
C ASP A 136 -11.86 -42.73 -1.81
N GLY A 137 -11.56 -41.76 -2.70
CA GLY A 137 -12.38 -41.48 -3.87
C GLY A 137 -13.62 -40.62 -3.60
N GLU A 138 -13.81 -40.18 -2.37
CA GLU A 138 -14.75 -39.11 -2.02
C GLU A 138 -13.98 -37.77 -1.91
N ASP A 139 -14.52 -36.74 -2.57
CA ASP A 139 -13.98 -35.37 -2.43
C ASP A 139 -14.23 -34.91 -0.99
N ILE A 140 -13.22 -35.00 -0.13
CA ILE A 140 -13.26 -34.29 1.15
C ILE A 140 -13.05 -32.82 0.80
N ILE A 141 -14.13 -32.09 0.70
CA ILE A 141 -14.10 -30.63 0.68
C ILE A 141 -13.81 -30.16 2.10
N GLU A 142 -12.59 -30.37 2.57
CA GLU A 142 -12.11 -29.51 3.64
C GLU A 142 -12.06 -28.11 3.07
N THR A 143 -12.86 -27.21 3.58
CA THR A 143 -12.82 -25.79 3.30
C THR A 143 -11.51 -25.23 3.84
N ILE A 144 -10.44 -25.53 3.13
CA ILE A 144 -9.15 -24.90 3.35
C ILE A 144 -9.34 -23.46 2.89
N ALA A 145 -9.16 -22.54 3.82
CA ALA A 145 -9.20 -21.12 3.51
C ALA A 145 -8.31 -20.85 2.28
N PRO A 146 -8.78 -20.10 1.27
CA PRO A 146 -8.00 -19.85 0.07
C PRO A 146 -6.65 -19.27 0.46
N LEU A 147 -5.58 -19.77 -0.15
CA LEU A 147 -4.21 -19.29 0.07
C LEU A 147 -4.03 -17.85 -0.42
N SER A 148 -4.83 -17.46 -1.42
CA SER A 148 -4.89 -16.10 -1.92
C SER A 148 -6.34 -15.77 -2.29
N LEU A 149 -6.86 -14.70 -1.74
CA LEU A 149 -8.19 -14.19 -2.04
C LEU A 149 -8.22 -13.56 -3.44
N GLY A 150 -9.39 -13.64 -4.10
CA GLY A 150 -9.67 -12.81 -5.25
C GLY A 150 -9.66 -11.34 -4.87
N TYR A 151 -9.14 -10.50 -5.74
CA TYR A 151 -9.10 -9.05 -5.51
C TYR A 151 -9.08 -8.26 -6.80
N SER A 152 -9.52 -7.02 -6.70
CA SER A 152 -9.25 -5.97 -7.66
C SER A 152 -8.76 -4.74 -6.93
N SER A 153 -7.79 -4.01 -7.49
CA SER A 153 -7.28 -2.79 -6.89
C SER A 153 -6.95 -1.73 -7.93
N ASN A 154 -7.14 -0.49 -7.54
CA ASN A 154 -6.77 0.69 -8.29
C ASN A 154 -5.84 1.54 -7.42
N ASN A 155 -4.76 2.00 -8.00
CA ASN A 155 -3.82 2.92 -7.37
C ASN A 155 -3.56 4.06 -8.34
N PHE A 156 -3.87 5.27 -7.94
CA PHE A 156 -3.61 6.50 -8.69
C PHE A 156 -2.70 7.41 -7.88
N SER A 157 -1.71 8.00 -8.52
CA SER A 157 -0.89 9.01 -7.88
C SER A 157 -0.48 10.12 -8.85
N GLN A 158 -0.42 11.33 -8.32
CA GLN A 158 -0.02 12.54 -9.01
C GLN A 158 1.01 13.29 -8.19
N LYS A 159 2.06 13.79 -8.83
CA LYS A 159 3.04 14.68 -8.23
C LYS A 159 3.31 15.86 -9.18
N PHE A 160 3.30 17.06 -8.64
CA PHE A 160 3.73 18.27 -9.30
C PHE A 160 4.98 18.81 -8.62
N THR A 161 5.89 19.37 -9.40
CA THR A 161 7.07 20.08 -8.91
C THR A 161 7.18 21.41 -9.62
N TYR A 162 7.68 22.43 -8.92
CA TYR A 162 7.92 23.75 -9.46
C TYR A 162 9.23 24.32 -8.92
N ASP A 163 10.21 24.49 -9.79
CA ASP A 163 11.49 25.10 -9.47
C ASP A 163 11.41 26.60 -9.71
N ALA A 164 10.99 27.36 -8.68
CA ALA A 164 10.82 28.80 -8.76
C ALA A 164 12.15 29.50 -9.07
N THR A 165 13.23 29.07 -8.39
CA THR A 165 14.63 29.47 -8.60
C THR A 165 15.56 28.28 -8.48
N GLU A 166 16.86 28.47 -8.72
CA GLU A 166 17.86 27.41 -8.47
C GLU A 166 17.93 26.96 -7.01
N GLN A 167 17.48 27.82 -6.11
CA GLN A 167 17.52 27.59 -4.66
C GLN A 167 16.16 27.17 -4.10
N LEU A 168 15.04 27.63 -4.67
CA LEU A 168 13.70 27.42 -4.14
C LEU A 168 12.85 26.55 -5.06
N SER A 169 12.41 25.42 -4.54
CA SER A 169 11.48 24.53 -5.22
C SER A 169 10.27 24.21 -4.34
N PHE A 170 9.14 23.96 -5.00
CA PHE A 170 7.89 23.54 -4.40
C PHE A 170 7.46 22.20 -4.99
N TYR A 171 6.66 21.46 -4.24
CA TYR A 171 6.00 20.27 -4.73
C TYR A 171 4.61 20.13 -4.11
N ALA A 172 3.74 19.44 -4.85
CA ALA A 172 2.46 18.94 -4.35
C ALA A 172 2.25 17.53 -4.89
N ASN A 173 1.66 16.66 -4.08
CA ASN A 173 1.31 15.32 -4.50
C ASN A 173 -0.02 14.88 -3.90
N GLY A 174 -0.69 13.96 -4.58
CA GLY A 174 -1.88 13.29 -4.10
C GLY A 174 -1.94 11.87 -4.63
N GLY A 175 -2.63 11.00 -3.91
CA GLY A 175 -2.83 9.62 -4.30
C GLY A 175 -4.17 9.09 -3.81
N TYR A 176 -4.69 8.13 -4.55
CA TYR A 176 -5.89 7.37 -4.23
C TYR A 176 -5.62 5.89 -4.40
N TYR A 177 -6.05 5.11 -3.45
CA TYR A 177 -5.97 3.66 -3.45
C TYR A 177 -7.33 3.06 -3.10
N ASN A 178 -7.74 2.08 -3.86
CA ASN A 178 -8.92 1.28 -3.58
C ASN A 178 -8.62 -0.18 -3.88
N ARG A 179 -9.03 -1.09 -2.98
CA ARG A 179 -8.90 -2.53 -3.17
C ARG A 179 -10.11 -3.25 -2.60
N GLY A 180 -10.77 -4.04 -3.44
CA GLY A 180 -11.80 -4.98 -3.04
C GLY A 180 -11.23 -6.38 -2.90
N LEU A 181 -11.49 -7.06 -1.78
CA LEU A 181 -11.20 -8.47 -1.57
C LEU A 181 -12.52 -9.24 -1.54
N GLU A 182 -12.56 -10.33 -2.29
CA GLU A 182 -13.66 -11.27 -2.26
C GLU A 182 -13.23 -12.52 -1.49
N ARG A 183 -13.93 -12.82 -0.42
CA ARG A 183 -13.71 -14.01 0.36
C ARG A 183 -14.93 -14.92 0.25
N PRO A 184 -14.94 -15.91 -0.66
CA PRO A 184 -15.93 -16.97 -0.60
C PRO A 184 -15.59 -17.85 0.61
N VAL A 185 -16.47 -17.93 1.59
CA VAL A 185 -16.42 -18.94 2.63
C VAL A 185 -17.66 -19.81 2.42
N GLU A 186 -17.48 -20.90 1.72
CA GLU A 186 -18.45 -21.98 1.67
C GLU A 186 -18.06 -22.98 2.75
N ARG A 187 -18.78 -23.02 3.84
CA ARG A 187 -18.76 -24.11 4.81
C ARG A 187 -20.13 -24.79 4.75
N GLU A 188 -20.20 -25.93 4.12
CA GLU A 188 -21.44 -26.71 4.02
C GLU A 188 -21.84 -27.34 5.38
N ASP A 189 -20.89 -27.52 6.29
CA ASP A 189 -21.07 -28.14 7.60
C ASP A 189 -21.60 -27.18 8.68
N ILE A 190 -21.59 -25.90 8.45
CA ILE A 190 -22.21 -24.89 9.30
C ILE A 190 -23.39 -24.33 8.53
N THR A 191 -24.60 -24.60 8.99
CA THR A 191 -25.83 -23.96 8.48
C THR A 191 -25.64 -22.44 8.47
N GLY A 192 -25.20 -21.90 7.34
CA GLY A 192 -24.92 -20.49 7.11
C GLY A 192 -23.49 -20.24 6.68
N GLY A 193 -23.20 -20.40 5.39
CA GLY A 193 -21.98 -19.90 4.78
C GLY A 193 -21.91 -18.38 4.93
N SER A 194 -20.80 -17.83 5.42
CA SER A 194 -20.62 -16.39 5.48
C SER A 194 -19.72 -15.94 4.34
N LYS A 195 -20.27 -15.17 3.39
CA LYS A 195 -19.48 -14.37 2.47
C LYS A 195 -19.17 -13.04 3.12
N TYR A 196 -17.92 -12.62 3.10
CA TYR A 196 -17.61 -11.26 3.45
C TYR A 196 -16.63 -10.64 2.48
N ASN A 197 -17.02 -9.44 2.02
CA ASN A 197 -16.18 -8.63 1.17
C ASN A 197 -15.49 -7.59 2.03
N THR A 198 -14.21 -7.39 1.80
CA THR A 198 -13.45 -6.34 2.45
C THR A 198 -13.06 -5.32 1.41
N THR A 199 -13.36 -4.05 1.66
CA THR A 199 -12.90 -2.95 0.82
C THR A 199 -11.92 -2.11 1.60
N TYR A 200 -10.78 -1.85 1.00
CA TYR A 200 -9.78 -0.90 1.47
C TYR A 200 -9.80 0.35 0.61
N GLU A 201 -9.72 1.49 1.24
CA GLU A 201 -9.72 2.78 0.56
C GLU A 201 -8.72 3.70 1.25
N GLY A 202 -7.86 4.34 0.47
CA GLY A 202 -6.82 5.22 0.98
C GLY A 202 -6.68 6.49 0.15
N TYR A 203 -6.49 7.61 0.83
CA TYR A 203 -6.13 8.90 0.23
C TYR A 203 -4.89 9.42 0.90
N ASN A 204 -3.96 9.92 0.12
CA ASN A 204 -2.81 10.63 0.62
C ASN A 204 -2.60 11.94 -0.14
N TRP A 205 -2.08 12.93 0.51
CA TRP A 205 -1.77 14.21 -0.09
C TRP A 205 -0.60 14.86 0.64
N GLY A 206 0.08 15.75 -0.04
CA GLY A 206 1.17 16.49 0.56
C GLY A 206 1.60 17.64 -0.32
N ALA A 207 2.14 18.66 0.32
CA ALA A 207 2.76 19.80 -0.32
C ALA A 207 3.98 20.22 0.50
N GLY A 208 4.97 20.81 -0.14
CA GLY A 208 6.14 21.28 0.56
C GLY A 208 6.98 22.23 -0.26
N ALA A 209 7.94 22.84 0.43
CA ALA A 209 8.93 23.72 -0.13
C ALA A 209 10.32 23.31 0.34
N LYS A 210 11.29 23.44 -0.56
CA LYS A 210 12.69 23.16 -0.29
C LYS A 210 13.52 24.38 -0.68
N TYR A 211 14.31 24.87 0.29
CA TYR A 211 15.21 26.00 0.07
C TYR A 211 16.66 25.59 0.34
N LYS A 212 17.49 25.71 -0.69
CA LYS A 212 18.94 25.43 -0.63
C LYS A 212 19.67 26.69 -0.15
N LEU A 213 20.03 26.74 1.12
CA LEU A 213 20.84 27.84 1.70
C LEU A 213 22.27 27.83 1.15
N SER A 214 22.81 26.64 0.93
CA SER A 214 24.16 26.41 0.38
C SER A 214 24.24 25.04 -0.26
N LYS A 215 25.40 24.66 -0.79
CA LYS A 215 25.64 23.28 -1.33
C LYS A 215 25.46 22.18 -0.26
N ARG A 216 25.57 22.52 1.03
CA ARG A 216 25.48 21.54 2.14
C ARG A 216 24.25 21.72 3.02
N ASN A 217 23.62 22.89 3.00
CA ASN A 217 22.52 23.23 3.90
C ASN A 217 21.22 23.42 3.13
N VAL A 218 20.20 22.66 3.50
CA VAL A 218 18.86 22.70 2.91
C VAL A 218 17.84 22.81 4.02
N ILE A 219 16.89 23.72 3.86
CA ILE A 219 15.69 23.80 4.69
C ILE A 219 14.56 23.18 3.87
N GLN A 220 13.80 22.27 4.47
CA GLN A 220 12.65 21.69 3.86
C GLN A 220 11.44 21.81 4.77
N PHE A 221 10.34 22.28 4.23
CA PHE A 221 9.05 22.34 4.89
C PHE A 221 8.11 21.37 4.18
N ASP A 222 7.48 20.47 4.94
CA ASP A 222 6.54 19.47 4.44
C ASP A 222 5.23 19.52 5.23
N TYR A 223 4.12 19.51 4.50
CA TYR A 223 2.78 19.34 5.05
C TYR A 223 2.09 18.20 4.32
N SER A 224 1.62 17.19 5.07
CA SER A 224 1.01 16.02 4.46
C SER A 224 -0.09 15.44 5.33
N GLY A 225 -1.02 14.75 4.69
CA GLY A 225 -2.06 13.98 5.36
C GLY A 225 -2.36 12.71 4.60
N ASN A 226 -2.94 11.76 5.30
CA ASN A 226 -3.45 10.53 4.74
C ASN A 226 -4.70 10.07 5.48
N ASN A 227 -5.50 9.28 4.78
CA ASN A 227 -6.66 8.61 5.32
C ASN A 227 -6.61 7.17 4.79
N TYR A 228 -6.85 6.20 5.64
CA TYR A 228 -6.98 4.81 5.26
C TYR A 228 -8.18 4.20 5.97
N ALA A 229 -9.09 3.63 5.21
CA ALA A 229 -10.31 2.99 5.70
C ALA A 229 -10.38 1.54 5.25
N SER A 230 -10.81 0.66 6.12
CA SER A 230 -11.19 -0.71 5.79
C SER A 230 -12.66 -0.92 6.16
N ARG A 231 -13.42 -1.48 5.22
CA ARG A 231 -14.84 -1.78 5.40
C ARG A 231 -15.06 -3.26 5.20
N TYR A 232 -15.66 -3.91 6.18
CA TYR A 232 -16.01 -5.32 6.15
C TYR A 232 -17.52 -5.46 5.97
N LYS A 233 -17.94 -6.20 4.94
CA LYS A 233 -19.35 -6.52 4.72
C LYS A 233 -19.54 -8.02 4.92
N TYR A 234 -20.25 -8.38 5.96
CA TYR A 234 -20.62 -9.76 6.25
C TYR A 234 -21.99 -10.07 5.62
N LEU A 235 -22.10 -11.19 4.92
CA LEU A 235 -23.36 -11.77 4.47
C LEU A 235 -23.46 -13.13 5.16
N ILE A 236 -24.41 -13.29 6.07
CA ILE A 236 -24.74 -14.56 6.71
C ILE A 236 -26.01 -15.08 6.03
N GLU A 237 -25.89 -16.13 5.23
CA GLU A 237 -27.04 -16.83 4.67
C GLU A 237 -27.56 -17.80 5.74
N ASN A 238 -28.89 -17.71 6.03
CA ASN A 238 -29.68 -18.64 6.87
C ASN A 238 -29.60 -18.57 8.41
N SER A 239 -29.02 -17.59 9.02
CA SER A 239 -29.41 -17.29 10.40
C SER A 239 -30.37 -16.11 10.37
N GLY A 240 -31.53 -16.21 10.92
CA GLY A 240 -32.51 -15.10 10.98
C GLY A 240 -32.03 -13.83 11.71
N TYR A 241 -30.71 -13.69 11.82
CA TYR A 241 -29.97 -12.59 12.38
C TYR A 241 -29.05 -12.03 11.29
N LEU A 242 -29.43 -10.93 10.68
CA LEU A 242 -28.57 -10.14 9.84
C LEU A 242 -27.80 -9.15 10.73
N PRO A 243 -26.49 -9.36 11.00
CA PRO A 243 -25.69 -8.28 11.53
C PRO A 243 -25.59 -7.22 10.43
N GLY A 244 -25.99 -6.00 10.76
CA GLY A 244 -25.82 -4.86 9.86
C GLY A 244 -24.34 -4.70 9.44
N PRO A 245 -24.07 -3.98 8.36
CA PRO A 245 -22.70 -3.74 7.90
C PRO A 245 -21.91 -3.04 9.00
N VAL A 246 -20.89 -3.69 9.53
CA VAL A 246 -19.95 -3.08 10.46
C VAL A 246 -18.91 -2.36 9.63
N SER A 247 -18.93 -1.04 9.66
CA SER A 247 -17.93 -0.20 9.00
C SER A 247 -16.98 0.37 10.06
N TYR A 248 -15.70 0.03 9.96
CA TYR A 248 -14.66 0.65 10.75
C TYR A 248 -13.92 1.65 9.86
N THR A 249 -14.06 2.93 10.17
CA THR A 249 -13.32 4.01 9.47
C THR A 249 -12.27 4.57 10.42
N HIS A 250 -11.02 4.59 9.98
CA HIS A 250 -9.93 5.24 10.72
C HIS A 250 -9.42 6.45 9.94
N LEU A 251 -9.55 7.60 10.58
CA LEU A 251 -8.94 8.85 10.15
C LEU A 251 -7.68 9.08 10.99
N ARG A 252 -6.51 9.15 10.37
CA ARG A 252 -5.30 9.69 10.98
C ARG A 252 -4.83 10.89 10.18
N ALA A 253 -4.87 12.06 10.79
CA ALA A 253 -4.15 13.24 10.31
C ALA A 253 -2.72 13.18 10.84
N HIS A 254 -1.71 13.46 10.03
CA HIS A 254 -0.32 13.52 10.44
C HIS A 254 0.22 14.93 10.44
N GLU A 255 1.05 15.14 11.43
CA GLU A 255 1.66 16.40 11.84
C GLU A 255 2.67 16.93 10.82
N THR A 256 2.88 18.24 10.89
CA THR A 256 3.90 18.99 10.18
C THR A 256 5.29 18.61 10.72
N THR A 257 6.17 18.09 9.88
CA THR A 257 7.57 17.86 10.26
C THR A 257 8.45 18.94 9.68
N LEU A 258 9.16 19.66 10.53
CA LEU A 258 10.22 20.57 10.16
C LEU A 258 11.54 19.79 10.17
N HIS A 259 12.20 19.66 9.02
CA HIS A 259 13.56 19.12 8.95
C HIS A 259 14.54 20.26 8.82
N LEU A 260 15.37 20.45 9.83
CA LEU A 260 16.50 21.38 9.86
C LEU A 260 17.79 20.69 9.42
#